data_600434d9ac2064aa2fdb4cf3b6a5df87
#
_entry.id   600434d9ac2064aa2fdb4cf3b6a5df87
#
_cell.length_a   1.000
_cell.length_b   1.000
_cell.length_c   1.000
_cell.angle_alpha   90.00
_cell.angle_beta   90.00
_cell.angle_gamma   90.00
#
_symmetry.space_group_name_H-M   'P 1'
#
loop_
_entity.id
_entity.type
_entity.pdbx_description
1 polymer ?
#
loop_
_entity_poly.entity_id
_entity_poly.type
_entity_poly.pdbx_seq_one_letter_code
_entity_poly.pdbx_strand_id
1 'polypeptide(L)'
;MSFKYTIIKAMLHIVPMQKIMAKPYEELLKTFHTAQAKPSIPKLKDPAFTYQTHNVENFPVLEISHKKKSDHVCIYVAGGGMLKYQKPAQAKDLIPLAKETGRNMLLPYFPLAPEHDLIDALDMLYATYKMALEHYPAENIAFLGGSSGAAMVLWLMSYINRQGEGVPMPGKIALS
;
A
#
# COMPACT_ATOMS: atom_id res chain seq x y z
N MET A 1 5.39 -25.60 20.07
CA MET A 1 4.74 -24.44 19.41
C MET A 1 5.27 -23.17 20.07
N SER A 2 5.57 -22.11 19.27
CA SER A 2 6.10 -20.85 19.83
C SER A 2 5.03 -20.15 20.67
N PHE A 3 5.41 -19.60 21.83
CA PHE A 3 4.56 -18.77 22.68
C PHE A 3 3.86 -17.63 21.91
N LYS A 4 4.56 -17.05 20.92
CA LYS A 4 4.00 -16.06 19.99
C LYS A 4 2.82 -16.62 19.18
N TYR A 5 2.90 -17.86 18.71
CA TYR A 5 1.82 -18.52 17.96
C TYR A 5 0.55 -18.71 18.82
N THR A 6 0.74 -19.11 20.08
CA THR A 6 -0.37 -19.31 21.03
C THR A 6 -1.09 -17.99 21.33
N ILE A 7 -0.35 -16.89 21.49
CA ILE A 7 -0.91 -15.56 21.70
C ILE A 7 -1.69 -15.09 20.46
N ILE A 8 -1.10 -15.23 19.27
CA ILE A 8 -1.78 -14.84 18.00
C ILE A 8 -3.06 -15.65 17.81
N LYS A 9 -3.01 -16.96 18.07
CA LYS A 9 -4.19 -17.84 17.99
C LYS A 9 -5.28 -17.41 18.97
N ALA A 10 -4.91 -17.09 20.22
CA ALA A 10 -5.85 -16.59 21.24
C ALA A 10 -6.44 -15.23 20.81
N MET A 11 -5.64 -14.30 20.28
CA MET A 11 -6.11 -13.01 19.77
C MET A 11 -7.08 -13.16 18.59
N LEU A 12 -6.85 -14.08 17.66
CA LEU A 12 -7.75 -14.36 16.56
C LEU A 12 -9.11 -14.91 17.02
N HIS A 13 -9.17 -15.57 18.17
CA HIS A 13 -10.43 -16.03 18.77
C HIS A 13 -11.17 -14.93 19.54
N ILE A 14 -10.46 -13.89 19.98
CA ILE A 14 -11.04 -12.76 20.72
C ILE A 14 -11.65 -11.72 19.78
N VAL A 15 -11.14 -11.58 18.55
CA VAL A 15 -11.72 -10.67 17.54
C VAL A 15 -12.91 -11.38 16.88
N PRO A 16 -14.15 -10.96 17.15
CA PRO A 16 -15.32 -11.65 16.63
C PRO A 16 -15.56 -11.27 15.15
N MET A 17 -14.60 -11.58 14.28
CA MET A 17 -14.70 -11.30 12.83
C MET A 17 -15.99 -11.88 12.24
N GLN A 18 -16.38 -13.08 12.67
CA GLN A 18 -17.64 -13.69 12.28
C GLN A 18 -18.85 -12.83 12.68
N LYS A 19 -18.83 -12.25 13.89
CA LYS A 19 -19.91 -11.37 14.35
C LYS A 19 -19.93 -10.04 13.60
N ILE A 20 -18.76 -9.53 13.21
CA ILE A 20 -18.65 -8.30 12.41
C ILE A 20 -19.19 -8.58 11.01
N MET A 21 -18.76 -9.67 10.39
CA MET A 21 -19.18 -10.02 9.01
C MET A 21 -20.63 -10.51 8.91
N ALA A 22 -21.22 -10.93 10.02
CA ALA A 22 -22.64 -11.30 10.10
C ALA A 22 -23.58 -10.10 10.27
N LYS A 23 -23.06 -8.89 10.38
CA LYS A 23 -23.88 -7.69 10.46
C LYS A 23 -24.61 -7.41 9.14
N PRO A 24 -25.81 -6.80 9.20
CA PRO A 24 -26.46 -6.29 8.00
C PRO A 24 -25.55 -5.34 7.22
N TYR A 25 -25.67 -5.36 5.90
CA TYR A 25 -24.82 -4.57 4.99
C TYR A 25 -24.77 -3.08 5.39
N GLU A 26 -25.90 -2.49 5.74
CA GLU A 26 -25.99 -1.08 6.17
C GLU A 26 -25.20 -0.77 7.44
N GLU A 27 -25.15 -1.72 8.38
CA GLU A 27 -24.33 -1.56 9.59
C GLU A 27 -22.83 -1.74 9.30
N LEU A 28 -22.49 -2.63 8.38
CA LEU A 28 -21.12 -2.79 7.92
C LEU A 28 -20.64 -1.52 7.23
N LEU A 29 -21.42 -0.96 6.32
CA LEU A 29 -21.10 0.33 5.69
C LEU A 29 -20.86 1.43 6.72
N LYS A 30 -21.76 1.63 7.68
CA LYS A 30 -21.57 2.62 8.75
C LYS A 30 -20.29 2.39 9.55
N THR A 31 -19.97 1.13 9.85
CA THR A 31 -18.75 0.78 10.58
C THR A 31 -17.50 1.13 9.76
N PHE A 32 -17.54 0.94 8.46
CA PHE A 32 -16.42 1.23 7.56
C PHE A 32 -16.33 2.72 7.22
N HIS A 33 -17.42 3.42 7.00
CA HIS A 33 -17.44 4.89 6.85
C HIS A 33 -16.81 5.62 8.04
N THR A 34 -17.11 5.20 9.25
CA THR A 34 -16.49 5.78 10.45
C THR A 34 -15.01 5.42 10.61
N ALA A 35 -14.56 4.33 9.98
CA ALA A 35 -13.17 3.91 10.00
C ALA A 35 -12.32 4.55 8.87
N GLN A 36 -12.95 5.19 7.91
CA GLN A 36 -12.30 5.92 6.80
C GLN A 36 -11.94 7.35 7.25
N ALA A 37 -11.10 7.46 8.26
CA ALA A 37 -10.41 8.72 8.47
C ALA A 37 -9.58 9.05 7.21
N LYS A 38 -9.46 10.35 6.90
CA LYS A 38 -8.52 10.83 5.87
C LYS A 38 -7.15 10.19 6.09
N PRO A 39 -6.39 9.88 5.01
CA PRO A 39 -5.07 9.31 5.15
C PRO A 39 -4.23 10.13 6.11
N SER A 40 -3.69 9.49 7.15
CA SER A 40 -2.82 10.14 8.12
C SER A 40 -1.37 9.85 7.75
N ILE A 41 -0.73 10.82 7.10
CA ILE A 41 0.67 10.72 6.72
C ILE A 41 1.53 10.96 7.95
N PRO A 42 2.38 10.00 8.37
CA PRO A 42 3.19 10.15 9.56
C PRO A 42 4.32 11.15 9.36
N LYS A 43 4.66 11.86 10.40
CA LYS A 43 5.93 12.60 10.47
C LYS A 43 7.05 11.59 10.76
N LEU A 44 7.75 11.18 9.73
CA LEU A 44 8.90 10.30 9.83
C LEU A 44 10.17 11.13 10.10
N LYS A 45 11.09 10.53 10.90
CA LYS A 45 12.35 11.20 11.27
C LYS A 45 13.44 10.14 11.33
N ASP A 46 14.12 9.92 10.24
CA ASP A 46 15.34 9.13 10.19
C ASP A 46 16.38 9.92 9.38
N PRO A 47 17.59 10.16 9.91
CA PRO A 47 18.57 11.03 9.28
C PRO A 47 19.10 10.49 7.95
N ALA A 48 18.91 9.20 7.65
CA ALA A 48 19.35 8.58 6.40
C ALA A 48 18.43 8.89 5.21
N PHE A 49 17.21 9.41 5.47
CA PHE A 49 16.18 9.59 4.47
C PHE A 49 15.69 11.03 4.36
N THR A 50 15.14 11.34 3.21
CA THR A 50 14.25 12.47 2.95
C THR A 50 12.83 11.97 2.77
N TYR A 51 11.86 12.83 3.03
CA TYR A 51 10.43 12.49 2.97
C TYR A 51 9.69 13.53 2.16
N GLN A 52 8.94 13.09 1.18
CA GLN A 52 8.11 13.95 0.35
C GLN A 52 6.72 13.34 0.21
N THR A 53 5.72 14.18 0.03
CA THR A 53 4.36 13.73 -0.31
C THR A 53 3.98 14.30 -1.66
N HIS A 54 3.69 13.41 -2.60
CA HIS A 54 3.15 13.75 -3.90
C HIS A 54 1.63 13.68 -3.88
N ASN A 55 0.99 14.41 -4.76
CA ASN A 55 -0.45 14.28 -5.00
C ASN A 55 -0.65 13.61 -6.37
N VAL A 56 -1.19 12.40 -6.37
CA VAL A 56 -1.44 11.60 -7.57
C VAL A 56 -2.93 11.30 -7.60
N GLU A 57 -3.62 11.71 -8.66
CA GLU A 57 -5.09 11.55 -8.81
C GLU A 57 -5.87 12.01 -7.56
N ASN A 58 -5.46 13.15 -6.97
CA ASN A 58 -5.99 13.71 -5.72
C ASN A 58 -5.74 12.90 -4.45
N PHE A 59 -4.90 11.88 -4.50
CA PHE A 59 -4.52 11.06 -3.35
C PHE A 59 -3.04 11.20 -3.04
N PRO A 60 -2.65 11.16 -1.74
CA PRO A 60 -1.26 11.32 -1.37
C PRO A 60 -0.46 10.04 -1.62
N VAL A 61 0.77 10.23 -2.08
CA VAL A 61 1.81 9.20 -2.15
C VAL A 61 2.97 9.67 -1.28
N LEU A 62 3.25 8.96 -0.19
CA LEU A 62 4.42 9.23 0.64
C LEU A 62 5.65 8.61 -0.01
N GLU A 63 6.65 9.43 -0.29
CA GLU A 63 7.97 9.01 -0.72
C GLU A 63 8.94 9.02 0.46
N ILE A 64 9.73 7.95 0.59
CA ILE A 64 10.84 7.79 1.52
C ILE A 64 12.07 7.52 0.68
N SER A 65 12.94 8.51 0.53
CA SER A 65 14.12 8.42 -0.33
C SER A 65 15.40 8.46 0.45
N HIS A 66 16.34 7.58 0.12
CA HIS A 66 17.67 7.63 0.66
C HIS A 66 18.35 8.98 0.33
N LYS A 67 19.05 9.58 1.29
CA LYS A 67 19.90 10.75 1.01
C LYS A 67 21.07 10.42 0.06
N LYS A 68 21.54 9.18 0.10
CA LYS A 68 22.41 8.64 -0.94
C LYS A 68 21.54 8.17 -2.08
N LYS A 69 21.88 8.58 -3.32
CA LYS A 69 21.11 8.19 -4.50
C LYS A 69 20.88 6.68 -4.55
N SER A 70 19.63 6.30 -4.73
CA SER A 70 19.23 4.91 -5.05
C SER A 70 18.57 4.90 -6.42
N ASP A 71 19.03 4.00 -7.29
CA ASP A 71 18.44 3.82 -8.62
C ASP A 71 17.28 2.80 -8.60
N HIS A 72 16.86 2.37 -7.41
CA HIS A 72 15.80 1.39 -7.20
C HIS A 72 14.69 1.93 -6.32
N VAL A 73 13.47 1.57 -6.62
CA VAL A 73 12.29 1.94 -5.82
C VAL A 73 11.38 0.73 -5.58
N CYS A 74 10.68 0.76 -4.46
CA CYS A 74 9.63 -0.19 -4.14
C CYS A 74 8.32 0.57 -3.87
N ILE A 75 7.28 0.24 -4.60
CA ILE A 75 5.91 0.72 -4.39
C ILE A 75 5.23 -0.26 -3.44
N TYR A 76 4.95 0.19 -2.21
CA TYR A 76 4.29 -0.63 -1.20
C TYR A 76 2.79 -0.40 -1.22
N VAL A 77 2.05 -1.41 -1.65
CA VAL A 77 0.57 -1.41 -1.65
C VAL A 77 0.09 -2.06 -0.37
N ALA A 78 -0.37 -1.22 0.55
CA ALA A 78 -0.75 -1.67 1.88
C ALA A 78 -2.05 -2.49 1.87
N GLY A 79 -2.15 -3.43 2.79
CA GLY A 79 -3.39 -4.13 3.10
C GLY A 79 -4.35 -3.27 3.92
N GLY A 80 -5.53 -3.79 4.16
CA GLY A 80 -6.59 -3.13 4.92
C GLY A 80 -7.98 -3.48 4.42
N GLY A 81 -8.08 -4.56 3.60
CA GLY A 81 -9.33 -5.01 3.00
C GLY A 81 -9.92 -4.01 2.00
N MET A 82 -9.13 -3.05 1.51
CA MET A 82 -9.55 -1.90 0.70
C MET A 82 -10.59 -1.00 1.40
N LEU A 83 -10.69 -1.10 2.72
CA LEU A 83 -11.67 -0.40 3.56
C LEU A 83 -11.02 0.51 4.60
N LYS A 84 -9.70 0.40 4.79
CA LYS A 84 -8.97 1.17 5.81
C LYS A 84 -7.60 1.59 5.29
N TYR A 85 -7.27 2.85 5.51
CA TYR A 85 -5.90 3.31 5.33
C TYR A 85 -4.96 2.70 6.36
N GLN A 86 -3.71 2.52 5.97
CA GLN A 86 -2.66 2.10 6.87
C GLN A 86 -2.47 3.10 8.03
N LYS A 87 -2.23 2.55 9.20
CA LYS A 87 -1.88 3.37 10.36
C LYS A 87 -0.50 4.01 10.19
N PRO A 88 -0.25 5.20 10.76
CA PRO A 88 1.07 5.86 10.72
C PRO A 88 2.23 4.96 11.17
N ALA A 89 1.99 4.03 12.10
CA ALA A 89 2.99 3.05 12.55
C ALA A 89 3.47 2.14 11.41
N GLN A 90 2.56 1.70 10.53
CA GLN A 90 2.92 0.81 9.41
C GLN A 90 3.82 1.49 8.38
N ALA A 91 3.67 2.81 8.17
CA ALA A 91 4.60 3.56 7.32
C ALA A 91 6.03 3.63 7.91
N LYS A 92 6.15 3.58 9.26
CA LYS A 92 7.47 3.51 9.92
C LYS A 92 8.17 2.19 9.66
N ASP A 93 7.43 1.11 9.47
CA ASP A 93 7.97 -0.22 9.20
C ASP A 93 8.65 -0.30 7.81
N LEU A 94 8.39 0.67 6.93
CA LEU A 94 9.08 0.78 5.64
C LEU A 94 10.52 1.29 5.77
N ILE A 95 10.88 1.99 6.85
CA ILE A 95 12.23 2.52 7.04
C ILE A 95 13.27 1.39 7.19
N PRO A 96 13.08 0.38 8.06
CA PRO A 96 13.96 -0.78 8.11
C PRO A 96 14.07 -1.50 6.76
N LEU A 97 12.94 -1.68 6.06
CA LEU A 97 12.90 -2.32 4.75
C LEU A 97 13.69 -1.51 3.71
N ALA A 98 13.53 -0.19 3.68
CA ALA A 98 14.30 0.69 2.80
C ALA A 98 15.80 0.58 3.09
N LYS A 99 16.21 0.56 4.36
CA LYS A 99 17.61 0.39 4.77
C LYS A 99 18.20 -0.94 4.31
N GLU A 100 17.47 -2.02 4.53
CA GLU A 100 17.93 -3.36 4.22
C GLU A 100 18.02 -3.61 2.71
N THR A 101 17.05 -3.11 1.96
CA THR A 101 16.98 -3.30 0.50
C THR A 101 17.75 -2.26 -0.30
N GLY A 102 18.13 -1.13 0.30
CA GLY A 102 18.72 0.01 -0.40
C GLY A 102 17.76 0.71 -1.38
N ARG A 103 16.45 0.40 -1.33
CA ARG A 103 15.44 0.95 -2.23
C ARG A 103 14.77 2.17 -1.63
N ASN A 104 14.47 3.16 -2.46
CA ASN A 104 13.48 4.17 -2.12
C ASN A 104 12.10 3.53 -1.99
N MET A 105 11.20 4.12 -1.21
CA MET A 105 9.85 3.61 -1.02
C MET A 105 8.80 4.62 -1.46
N LEU A 106 7.78 4.16 -2.17
CA LEU A 106 6.55 4.90 -2.43
C LEU A 106 5.40 4.19 -1.72
N LEU A 107 4.66 4.93 -0.93
CA LEU A 107 3.50 4.44 -0.20
C LEU A 107 2.26 5.20 -0.67
N PRO A 108 1.52 4.69 -1.68
CA PRO A 108 0.29 5.29 -2.14
C PRO A 108 -0.84 5.07 -1.13
N TYR A 109 -1.57 6.13 -0.81
CA TYR A 109 -2.81 6.11 -0.05
C TYR A 109 -3.98 6.13 -1.03
N PHE A 110 -4.13 5.04 -1.77
CA PHE A 110 -5.09 4.90 -2.85
C PHE A 110 -6.55 4.98 -2.34
N PRO A 111 -7.53 5.37 -3.21
CA PRO A 111 -8.94 5.46 -2.85
C PRO A 111 -9.49 4.13 -2.33
N LEU A 112 -10.40 4.21 -1.37
CA LEU A 112 -10.94 3.06 -0.65
C LEU A 112 -12.46 2.94 -0.82
N ALA A 113 -12.96 1.71 -0.80
CA ALA A 113 -14.38 1.43 -0.73
C ALA A 113 -14.94 1.84 0.67
N PRO A 114 -16.23 2.25 0.77
CA PRO A 114 -17.25 2.23 -0.28
C PRO A 114 -17.32 3.52 -1.13
N GLU A 115 -16.57 4.59 -0.81
CA GLU A 115 -16.64 5.87 -1.53
C GLU A 115 -16.06 5.76 -2.94
N HIS A 116 -15.13 4.83 -3.13
CA HIS A 116 -14.45 4.56 -4.38
C HIS A 116 -14.51 3.09 -4.74
N ASP A 117 -14.45 2.79 -6.01
CA ASP A 117 -14.42 1.42 -6.51
C ASP A 117 -12.98 0.92 -6.76
N LEU A 118 -12.90 -0.32 -7.23
CA LEU A 118 -11.63 -0.97 -7.56
C LEU A 118 -10.90 -0.24 -8.71
N ILE A 119 -11.64 0.30 -9.67
CA ILE A 119 -11.05 0.96 -10.84
C ILE A 119 -10.40 2.26 -10.43
N ASP A 120 -11.06 3.08 -9.60
CA ASP A 120 -10.47 4.30 -9.03
C ASP A 120 -9.12 4.00 -8.35
N ALA A 121 -9.08 2.90 -7.56
CA ALA A 121 -7.86 2.50 -6.88
C ALA A 121 -6.77 2.02 -7.85
N LEU A 122 -7.12 1.29 -8.90
CA LEU A 122 -6.17 0.84 -9.92
C LEU A 122 -5.66 2.01 -10.77
N ASP A 123 -6.51 2.97 -11.10
CA ASP A 123 -6.12 4.19 -11.85
C ASP A 123 -5.07 4.99 -11.07
N MET A 124 -5.31 5.21 -9.76
CA MET A 124 -4.35 5.90 -8.90
C MET A 124 -3.03 5.13 -8.74
N LEU A 125 -3.08 3.81 -8.56
CA LEU A 125 -1.88 2.97 -8.48
C LEU A 125 -1.11 2.94 -9.81
N TYR A 126 -1.82 2.93 -10.93
CA TYR A 126 -1.23 3.01 -12.26
C TYR A 126 -0.56 4.36 -12.50
N ALA A 127 -1.22 5.46 -12.13
CA ALA A 127 -0.62 6.79 -12.18
C ALA A 127 0.62 6.91 -11.28
N THR A 128 0.59 6.28 -10.08
CA THR A 128 1.77 6.20 -9.21
C THR A 128 2.91 5.41 -9.87
N TYR A 129 2.59 4.33 -10.58
CA TYR A 129 3.60 3.57 -11.33
C TYR A 129 4.19 4.38 -12.48
N LYS A 130 3.36 5.09 -13.26
CA LYS A 130 3.84 5.98 -14.33
C LYS A 130 4.74 7.10 -13.77
N MET A 131 4.38 7.70 -12.65
CA MET A 131 5.23 8.67 -11.94
C MET A 131 6.60 8.05 -11.57
N ALA A 132 6.61 6.81 -11.08
CA ALA A 132 7.86 6.14 -10.76
C ALA A 132 8.73 5.89 -12.00
N LEU A 133 8.12 5.54 -13.15
CA LEU A 133 8.82 5.33 -14.43
C LEU A 133 9.50 6.59 -14.98
N GLU A 134 9.09 7.78 -14.57
CA GLU A 134 9.78 9.04 -14.93
C GLU A 134 11.19 9.14 -14.32
N HIS A 135 11.43 8.39 -13.24
CA HIS A 135 12.67 8.48 -12.46
C HIS A 135 13.46 7.18 -12.36
N TYR A 136 12.80 6.04 -12.62
CA TYR A 136 13.38 4.71 -12.49
C TYR A 136 13.06 3.84 -13.71
N PRO A 137 14.03 3.12 -14.26
CA PRO A 137 13.74 2.11 -15.28
C PRO A 137 12.88 0.99 -14.68
N ALA A 138 12.00 0.40 -15.48
CA ALA A 138 11.00 -0.56 -15.02
C ALA A 138 11.59 -1.74 -14.25
N GLU A 139 12.74 -2.25 -14.69
CA GLU A 139 13.48 -3.34 -14.06
C GLU A 139 13.94 -3.01 -12.63
N ASN A 140 14.05 -1.73 -12.29
CA ASN A 140 14.45 -1.24 -10.97
C ASN A 140 13.26 -0.93 -10.07
N ILE A 141 12.03 -0.99 -10.59
CA ILE A 141 10.80 -0.82 -9.83
C ILE A 141 10.32 -2.17 -9.31
N ALA A 142 10.05 -2.24 -8.01
CA ALA A 142 9.41 -3.39 -7.38
C ALA A 142 8.05 -2.99 -6.82
N PHE A 143 7.10 -3.92 -6.81
CA PHE A 143 5.88 -3.82 -6.01
C PHE A 143 5.94 -4.78 -4.84
N LEU A 144 5.51 -4.30 -3.69
CA LEU A 144 5.28 -5.12 -2.49
C LEU A 144 3.83 -4.95 -2.06
N GLY A 145 3.07 -6.03 -2.09
CA GLY A 145 1.68 -6.06 -1.66
C GLY A 145 1.46 -6.90 -0.42
N GLY A 146 0.78 -6.35 0.58
CA GLY A 146 0.39 -7.10 1.78
C GLY A 146 -1.11 -7.36 1.86
N SER A 147 -1.57 -8.59 2.17
CA SER A 147 -3.00 -8.92 2.30
C SER A 147 -3.80 -8.48 1.07
N SER A 148 -4.87 -7.64 1.23
CA SER A 148 -5.63 -7.08 0.10
C SER A 148 -4.75 -6.27 -0.87
N GLY A 149 -3.66 -5.67 -0.41
CA GLY A 149 -2.68 -5.00 -1.26
C GLY A 149 -1.97 -5.98 -2.22
N ALA A 150 -1.81 -7.24 -1.83
CA ALA A 150 -1.27 -8.27 -2.72
C ALA A 150 -2.23 -8.54 -3.90
N ALA A 151 -3.53 -8.62 -3.65
CA ALA A 151 -4.54 -8.74 -4.71
C ALA A 151 -4.54 -7.50 -5.62
N MET A 152 -4.43 -6.29 -5.03
CA MET A 152 -4.34 -5.04 -5.79
C MET A 152 -3.12 -5.03 -6.73
N VAL A 153 -1.96 -5.51 -6.28
CA VAL A 153 -0.77 -5.62 -7.14
C VAL A 153 -1.03 -6.56 -8.31
N LEU A 154 -1.64 -7.72 -8.09
CA LEU A 154 -1.97 -8.67 -9.18
C LEU A 154 -2.96 -8.07 -10.18
N TRP A 155 -4.00 -7.40 -9.70
CA TRP A 155 -4.97 -6.72 -10.56
C TRP A 155 -4.31 -5.58 -11.34
N LEU A 156 -3.41 -4.82 -10.71
CA LEU A 156 -2.65 -3.77 -11.38
C LEU A 156 -1.78 -4.33 -12.52
N MET A 157 -1.13 -5.48 -12.33
CA MET A 157 -0.35 -6.10 -13.42
C MET A 157 -1.24 -6.44 -14.62
N SER A 158 -2.42 -7.00 -14.36
CA SER A 158 -3.41 -7.26 -15.42
C SER A 158 -3.94 -5.96 -16.04
N TYR A 159 -4.13 -4.93 -15.23
CA TYR A 159 -4.62 -3.61 -15.66
C TYR A 159 -3.61 -2.93 -16.60
N ILE A 160 -2.33 -2.87 -16.22
CA ILE A 160 -1.25 -2.32 -17.06
C ILE A 160 -1.23 -3.00 -18.43
N ASN A 161 -1.29 -4.33 -18.45
CA ASN A 161 -1.25 -5.11 -19.69
C ASN A 161 -2.46 -4.83 -20.61
N ARG A 162 -3.62 -4.51 -20.04
CA ARG A 162 -4.85 -4.22 -20.79
C ARG A 162 -4.92 -2.80 -21.35
N GLN A 163 -4.21 -1.84 -20.76
CA GLN A 163 -4.24 -0.45 -21.23
C GLN A 163 -3.64 -0.30 -22.63
N GLY A 164 -2.78 -1.21 -23.07
CA GLY A 164 -2.22 -1.19 -24.41
C GLY A 164 -1.30 0.02 -24.70
N GLU A 165 -0.93 0.79 -23.68
CA GLU A 165 -0.09 2.00 -23.79
C GLU A 165 1.39 1.69 -23.97
N GLY A 166 1.78 0.41 -24.03
CA GLY A 166 3.19 -0.01 -24.12
C GLY A 166 4.00 0.27 -22.85
N VAL A 167 3.31 0.50 -21.71
CA VAL A 167 3.97 0.71 -20.41
C VAL A 167 4.66 -0.59 -20.00
N PRO A 168 5.98 -0.56 -19.72
CA PRO A 168 6.72 -1.76 -19.36
C PRO A 168 6.24 -2.30 -18.01
N MET A 169 6.37 -3.62 -17.82
CA MET A 169 6.06 -4.26 -16.53
C MET A 169 7.19 -4.01 -15.52
N PRO A 170 6.88 -3.92 -14.22
CA PRO A 170 7.91 -3.75 -13.19
C PRO A 170 8.82 -4.98 -13.11
N GLY A 171 10.07 -4.76 -12.67
CA GLY A 171 11.08 -5.81 -12.60
C GLY A 171 10.78 -6.88 -11.54
N LYS A 172 10.03 -6.56 -10.49
CA LYS A 172 9.71 -7.50 -9.39
C LYS A 172 8.36 -7.22 -8.77
N ILE A 173 7.71 -8.30 -8.33
CA ILE A 173 6.58 -8.26 -7.40
C ILE A 173 6.85 -9.18 -6.21
N ALA A 174 6.46 -8.76 -5.02
CA ALA A 174 6.47 -9.57 -3.80
C ALA A 174 5.10 -9.44 -3.12
N LEU A 175 4.56 -10.57 -2.71
CA LEU A 175 3.20 -10.64 -2.15
C LEU A 175 3.24 -11.39 -0.81
N SER A 176 2.54 -10.87 0.21
CA SER A 176 2.48 -11.45 1.56
C SER A 176 1.07 -11.47 2.15
#